data_7a683349d73f9a48518a7da91bf17824
#
_entry.id   7a683349d73f9a48518a7da91bf17824
#
_cell.length_a   1.000
_cell.length_b   1.000
_cell.length_c   1.000
_cell.angle_alpha   90.00
_cell.angle_beta   90.00
_cell.angle_gamma   90.00
#
_symmetry.space_group_name_H-M   'P 1'
#
loop_
_entity.id
_entity.type
_entity.pdbx_description
1 polymer ?
#
loop_
_entity_poly.entity_id
_entity_poly.type
_entity_poly.pdbx_seq_one_letter_code
_entity_poly.pdbx_strand_id
1 'polypeptide(L)'
;EADTGYIRTAEGEFKVEDTVKLLGGKVGHVGVMTKGMIRSGDKVVLEVDAKKRALSARNHSATHLLQKALRTVLGSHVEQAGSSVNEDRLRFDFTHFSAMTEDEITQVEKLVNESIAKAYDVDIKNMPIEEAKKNRSAGSVRRKITVI
;
A
#
# COMPACT_ATOMS: atom_id res chain seq x y z
N GLU A 1 0.38 -2.44 5.69
CA GLU A 1 -0.38 -2.29 6.94
C GLU A 1 -1.65 -3.14 6.90
N ALA A 2 -2.04 -3.70 8.06
CA ALA A 2 -3.26 -4.50 8.19
C ALA A 2 -4.48 -3.59 8.37
N ASP A 3 -5.64 -4.05 7.88
CA ASP A 3 -6.89 -3.35 8.11
C ASP A 3 -7.28 -3.39 9.60
N THR A 4 -7.81 -2.28 10.09
CA THR A 4 -8.44 -2.14 11.41
C THR A 4 -9.93 -1.86 11.23
N GLY A 5 -10.70 -1.95 12.31
CA GLY A 5 -12.14 -1.73 12.25
C GLY A 5 -12.91 -2.43 13.35
N TYR A 6 -14.09 -2.95 13.03
CA TYR A 6 -14.97 -3.58 14.02
C TYR A 6 -15.56 -4.90 13.50
N ILE A 7 -15.75 -5.84 14.42
CA ILE A 7 -16.56 -7.04 14.22
C ILE A 7 -17.79 -6.89 15.12
N ARG A 8 -18.99 -6.93 14.52
CA ARG A 8 -20.23 -6.69 15.24
C ARG A 8 -21.21 -7.84 15.11
N THR A 9 -21.89 -8.12 16.21
CA THR A 9 -23.10 -8.95 16.28
C THR A 9 -24.24 -8.13 16.89
N ALA A 10 -25.42 -8.74 17.04
CA ALA A 10 -26.51 -8.13 17.80
C ALA A 10 -26.15 -7.92 19.28
N GLU A 11 -25.27 -8.77 19.86
CA GLU A 11 -24.96 -8.82 21.28
C GLU A 11 -23.54 -8.34 21.64
N GLY A 12 -22.67 -8.13 20.63
CA GLY A 12 -21.27 -7.81 20.90
C GLY A 12 -20.59 -6.98 19.86
N GLU A 13 -19.54 -6.27 20.29
CA GLU A 13 -18.66 -5.49 19.43
C GLU A 13 -17.21 -5.75 19.82
N PHE A 14 -16.39 -6.08 18.83
CA PHE A 14 -14.96 -6.30 18.94
C PHE A 14 -14.25 -5.26 18.08
N LYS A 15 -13.37 -4.49 18.66
CA LYS A 15 -12.51 -3.54 17.96
C LYS A 15 -11.28 -4.27 17.45
N VAL A 16 -11.08 -4.30 16.13
CA VAL A 16 -9.91 -4.87 15.48
C VAL A 16 -8.80 -3.83 15.44
N GLU A 17 -7.66 -4.13 16.05
CA GLU A 17 -6.47 -3.27 16.10
C GLU A 17 -5.39 -3.75 15.15
N ASP A 18 -5.38 -5.06 14.81
CA ASP A 18 -4.48 -5.64 13.84
C ASP A 18 -5.10 -6.87 13.17
N THR A 19 -4.61 -7.19 11.98
CA THR A 19 -5.05 -8.35 11.20
C THR A 19 -3.84 -9.13 10.72
N VAL A 20 -3.75 -10.40 11.10
CA VAL A 20 -2.61 -11.25 10.83
C VAL A 20 -2.99 -12.48 9.99
N LYS A 21 -2.09 -12.93 9.13
CA LYS A 21 -2.27 -14.18 8.39
C LYS A 21 -1.81 -15.34 9.26
N LEU A 22 -2.67 -16.33 9.41
CA LEU A 22 -2.40 -17.58 10.13
C LEU A 22 -2.15 -18.74 9.15
N LEU A 23 -1.64 -19.86 9.67
CA LEU A 23 -1.45 -21.08 8.90
C LEU A 23 -2.78 -21.57 8.29
N GLY A 24 -2.69 -22.14 7.09
CA GLY A 24 -3.87 -22.63 6.36
C GLY A 24 -4.73 -21.53 5.73
N GLY A 25 -4.18 -20.33 5.51
CA GLY A 25 -4.87 -19.23 4.84
C GLY A 25 -5.94 -18.55 5.69
N LYS A 26 -5.99 -18.85 6.98
CA LYS A 26 -6.90 -18.19 7.92
C LYS A 26 -6.43 -16.77 8.23
N VAL A 27 -7.38 -15.92 8.59
CA VAL A 27 -7.12 -14.54 9.01
C VAL A 27 -7.43 -14.42 10.50
N GLY A 28 -6.45 -13.97 11.29
CA GLY A 28 -6.62 -13.66 12.71
C GLY A 28 -6.84 -12.17 12.89
N HIS A 29 -7.85 -11.82 13.68
CA HIS A 29 -8.11 -10.45 14.09
C HIS A 29 -7.65 -10.28 15.53
N VAL A 30 -6.75 -9.34 15.77
CA VAL A 30 -6.22 -9.00 17.09
C VAL A 30 -6.88 -7.71 17.54
N GLY A 31 -7.34 -7.67 18.78
CA GLY A 31 -8.03 -6.48 19.30
C GLY A 31 -8.72 -6.75 20.65
N VAL A 32 -9.74 -5.97 20.94
CA VAL A 32 -10.43 -6.00 22.24
C VAL A 32 -11.95 -6.02 22.08
N MET A 33 -12.63 -6.74 22.98
CA MET A 33 -14.08 -6.62 23.12
C MET A 33 -14.42 -5.25 23.73
N THR A 34 -15.18 -4.44 23.00
CA THR A 34 -15.64 -3.11 23.46
C THR A 34 -17.03 -3.17 24.05
N LYS A 35 -17.84 -4.19 23.66
CA LYS A 35 -19.20 -4.36 24.14
C LYS A 35 -19.64 -5.83 24.05
N GLY A 36 -20.34 -6.30 25.07
CA GLY A 36 -20.98 -7.63 25.09
C GLY A 36 -20.04 -8.79 24.84
N MET A 37 -20.47 -9.77 24.05
CA MET A 37 -19.67 -10.95 23.70
C MET A 37 -19.94 -11.41 22.25
N ILE A 38 -18.96 -12.11 21.69
CA ILE A 38 -19.06 -12.80 20.40
C ILE A 38 -18.66 -14.26 20.62
N ARG A 39 -19.46 -15.20 20.11
CA ARG A 39 -19.22 -16.64 20.25
C ARG A 39 -18.85 -17.27 18.90
N SER A 40 -18.18 -18.39 18.97
CA SER A 40 -17.92 -19.20 17.78
C SER A 40 -19.24 -19.64 17.13
N GLY A 41 -19.36 -19.43 15.84
CA GLY A 41 -20.58 -19.72 15.07
C GLY A 41 -21.55 -18.53 14.91
N ASP A 42 -21.30 -17.43 15.61
CA ASP A 42 -22.11 -16.21 15.45
C ASP A 42 -21.98 -15.63 14.04
N LYS A 43 -23.10 -15.16 13.52
CA LYS A 43 -23.10 -14.36 12.29
C LYS A 43 -22.62 -12.94 12.60
N VAL A 44 -21.53 -12.52 11.98
CA VAL A 44 -20.91 -11.23 12.23
C VAL A 44 -20.94 -10.31 11.02
N VAL A 45 -20.92 -9.01 11.28
CA VAL A 45 -20.65 -7.98 10.29
C VAL A 45 -19.22 -7.48 10.52
N LEU A 46 -18.40 -7.53 9.47
CA LEU A 46 -17.04 -6.98 9.44
C LEU A 46 -17.08 -5.58 8.84
N GLU A 47 -16.62 -4.60 9.59
CA GLU A 47 -16.57 -3.19 9.17
C GLU A 47 -15.14 -2.70 9.22
N VAL A 48 -14.58 -2.38 8.06
CA VAL A 48 -13.21 -1.83 7.94
C VAL A 48 -13.25 -0.33 8.19
N ASP A 49 -12.22 0.21 8.87
CA ASP A 49 -12.00 1.66 8.95
C ASP A 49 -11.67 2.21 7.55
N ALA A 50 -12.73 2.63 6.85
CA ALA A 50 -12.63 3.11 5.48
C ALA A 50 -11.76 4.37 5.36
N LYS A 51 -11.72 5.23 6.39
CA LYS A 51 -10.91 6.44 6.39
C LYS A 51 -9.43 6.09 6.49
N LYS A 52 -9.05 5.27 7.45
CA LYS A 52 -7.68 4.78 7.62
C LYS A 52 -7.20 4.05 6.37
N ARG A 53 -8.03 3.14 5.83
CA ARG A 53 -7.72 2.41 4.60
C ARG A 53 -7.50 3.33 3.40
N ALA A 54 -8.33 4.37 3.22
CA ALA A 54 -8.17 5.32 2.13
C ALA A 54 -6.86 6.12 2.24
N LEU A 55 -6.46 6.53 3.44
CA LEU A 55 -5.19 7.21 3.68
C LEU A 55 -3.99 6.30 3.40
N SER A 56 -4.00 5.07 3.91
CA SER A 56 -2.97 4.07 3.64
C SER A 56 -2.86 3.75 2.14
N ALA A 57 -3.98 3.65 1.42
CA ALA A 57 -4.00 3.42 -0.02
C ALA A 57 -3.38 4.59 -0.81
N ARG A 58 -3.59 5.84 -0.39
CA ARG A 58 -2.93 7.02 -0.99
C ARG A 58 -1.42 6.97 -0.80
N ASN A 59 -0.96 6.69 0.42
CA ASN A 59 0.46 6.59 0.74
C ASN A 59 1.12 5.42 -0.01
N HIS A 60 0.41 4.30 -0.17
CA HIS A 60 0.88 3.17 -0.98
C HIS A 60 1.05 3.55 -2.46
N SER A 61 0.06 4.23 -3.04
CA SER A 61 0.17 4.74 -4.42
C SER A 61 1.29 5.76 -4.57
N ALA A 62 1.45 6.68 -3.61
CA ALA A 62 2.54 7.65 -3.59
C ALA A 62 3.91 6.98 -3.54
N THR A 63 4.05 5.84 -2.83
CA THR A 63 5.30 5.04 -2.81
C THR A 63 5.70 4.57 -4.21
N HIS A 64 4.76 4.10 -5.02
CA HIS A 64 5.03 3.70 -6.41
C HIS A 64 5.42 4.88 -7.30
N LEU A 65 4.78 6.04 -7.12
CA LEU A 65 5.15 7.26 -7.83
C LEU A 65 6.55 7.72 -7.45
N LEU A 66 6.88 7.68 -6.16
CA LEU A 66 8.21 8.01 -5.64
C LEU A 66 9.28 7.09 -6.21
N GLN A 67 9.07 5.77 -6.20
CA GLN A 67 10.00 4.81 -6.81
C GLN A 67 10.24 5.13 -8.31
N LYS A 68 9.17 5.44 -9.05
CA LYS A 68 9.28 5.79 -10.46
C LYS A 68 10.04 7.10 -10.67
N ALA A 69 9.80 8.11 -9.86
CA ALA A 69 10.48 9.40 -9.92
C ALA A 69 11.97 9.25 -9.59
N LEU A 70 12.32 8.54 -8.51
CA LEU A 70 13.71 8.24 -8.13
C LEU A 70 14.47 7.53 -9.28
N ARG A 71 13.87 6.50 -9.87
CA ARG A 71 14.49 5.81 -11.01
C ARG A 71 14.64 6.70 -12.25
N THR A 72 13.75 7.67 -12.43
CA THR A 72 13.80 8.61 -13.55
C THR A 72 14.91 9.63 -13.37
N VAL A 73 15.13 10.12 -12.15
CA VAL A 73 16.13 11.16 -11.83
C VAL A 73 17.51 10.55 -11.59
N LEU A 74 17.60 9.51 -10.77
CA LEU A 74 18.86 8.93 -10.31
C LEU A 74 19.37 7.78 -11.20
N GLY A 75 18.47 7.12 -11.93
CA GLY A 75 18.82 6.02 -12.83
C GLY A 75 18.21 4.66 -12.45
N SER A 76 18.37 3.70 -13.39
CA SER A 76 17.75 2.38 -13.29
C SER A 76 18.31 1.49 -12.17
N HIS A 77 19.46 1.82 -11.60
CA HIS A 77 20.09 1.11 -10.48
C HIS A 77 19.34 1.28 -9.15
N VAL A 78 18.44 2.27 -9.07
CA VAL A 78 17.63 2.49 -7.87
C VAL A 78 16.67 1.32 -7.69
N GLU A 79 16.88 0.56 -6.61
CA GLU A 79 16.04 -0.57 -6.22
C GLU A 79 15.51 -0.36 -4.80
N GLN A 80 14.33 -0.89 -4.55
CA GLN A 80 13.74 -0.84 -3.22
C GLN A 80 14.51 -1.75 -2.26
N ALA A 81 15.03 -1.19 -1.17
CA ALA A 81 15.64 -1.92 -0.07
C ALA A 81 14.63 -2.21 1.06
N GLY A 82 13.66 -1.33 1.24
CA GLY A 82 12.57 -1.47 2.21
C GLY A 82 11.48 -0.45 1.99
N SER A 83 10.32 -0.67 2.62
CA SER A 83 9.26 0.34 2.68
C SER A 83 8.37 0.14 3.88
N SER A 84 7.80 1.23 4.38
CA SER A 84 6.76 1.23 5.40
C SER A 84 5.70 2.24 5.02
N VAL A 85 4.44 1.81 5.07
CA VAL A 85 3.29 2.63 4.69
C VAL A 85 2.21 2.49 5.75
N ASN A 86 1.71 3.61 6.23
CA ASN A 86 0.54 3.69 7.11
C ASN A 86 -0.35 4.89 6.70
N GLU A 87 -1.36 5.21 7.49
CA GLU A 87 -2.27 6.31 7.24
C GLU A 87 -1.62 7.70 7.30
N ASP A 88 -0.54 7.84 8.09
CA ASP A 88 0.10 9.13 8.35
C ASP A 88 1.24 9.42 7.40
N ARG A 89 2.02 8.38 7.04
CA ARG A 89 3.25 8.55 6.26
C ARG A 89 3.63 7.31 5.46
N LEU A 90 4.51 7.54 4.49
CA LEU A 90 5.28 6.51 3.82
C LEU A 90 6.78 6.67 4.13
N ARG A 91 7.50 5.57 4.18
CA ARG A 91 8.96 5.51 4.13
C ARG A 91 9.35 4.59 2.99
N PHE A 92 10.31 5.02 2.19
CA PHE A 92 10.84 4.24 1.10
C PHE A 92 12.37 4.24 1.17
N ASP A 93 12.94 3.08 1.46
CA ASP A 93 14.38 2.87 1.53
C ASP A 93 14.85 2.33 0.17
N PHE A 94 15.87 2.92 -0.40
CA PHE A 94 16.35 2.55 -1.73
C PHE A 94 17.88 2.56 -1.82
N THR A 95 18.42 1.83 -2.80
CA THR A 95 19.84 1.77 -3.08
C THR A 95 20.27 2.95 -3.95
N HIS A 96 21.33 3.66 -3.51
CA HIS A 96 21.98 4.70 -4.30
C HIS A 96 23.45 4.85 -3.86
N PHE A 97 24.29 5.38 -4.74
CA PHE A 97 25.74 5.43 -4.53
C PHE A 97 26.19 6.56 -3.60
N SER A 98 25.40 7.63 -3.49
CA SER A 98 25.72 8.83 -2.71
C SER A 98 24.46 9.45 -2.12
N ALA A 99 24.60 10.44 -1.25
CA ALA A 99 23.48 11.28 -0.84
C ALA A 99 22.92 12.05 -2.05
N MET A 100 21.59 12.20 -2.11
CA MET A 100 20.95 13.01 -3.15
C MET A 100 21.30 14.48 -3.00
N THR A 101 21.49 15.16 -4.11
CA THR A 101 21.64 16.61 -4.16
C THR A 101 20.29 17.31 -4.00
N GLU A 102 20.29 18.59 -3.62
CA GLU A 102 19.11 19.43 -3.54
C GLU A 102 18.33 19.49 -4.87
N ASP A 103 19.05 19.54 -6.00
CA ASP A 103 18.44 19.56 -7.33
C ASP A 103 17.74 18.23 -7.65
N GLU A 104 18.34 17.09 -7.32
CA GLU A 104 17.74 15.78 -7.49
C GLU A 104 16.49 15.61 -6.64
N ILE A 105 16.52 16.06 -5.39
CA ILE A 105 15.35 16.07 -4.49
C ILE A 105 14.23 16.89 -5.11
N THR A 106 14.53 18.11 -5.54
CA THR A 106 13.56 19.01 -6.18
C THR A 106 12.95 18.40 -7.45
N GLN A 107 13.73 17.74 -8.27
CA GLN A 107 13.25 17.06 -9.48
C GLN A 107 12.33 15.88 -9.14
N VAL A 108 12.69 15.07 -8.12
CA VAL A 108 11.87 13.95 -7.67
C VAL A 108 10.53 14.46 -7.12
N GLU A 109 10.53 15.47 -6.26
CA GLU A 109 9.31 16.09 -5.73
C GLU A 109 8.41 16.60 -6.84
N LYS A 110 8.97 17.32 -7.81
CA LYS A 110 8.24 17.83 -8.97
C LYS A 110 7.55 16.70 -9.74
N LEU A 111 8.28 15.63 -10.08
CA LEU A 111 7.74 14.49 -10.81
C LEU A 111 6.62 13.77 -10.05
N VAL A 112 6.77 13.60 -8.74
CA VAL A 112 5.75 12.99 -7.89
C VAL A 112 4.49 13.87 -7.87
N ASN A 113 4.63 15.17 -7.60
CA ASN A 113 3.51 16.09 -7.52
C ASN A 113 2.78 16.25 -8.86
N GLU A 114 3.49 16.32 -9.98
CA GLU A 114 2.89 16.32 -11.31
C GLU A 114 2.10 15.04 -11.58
N SER A 115 2.60 13.90 -11.12
CA SER A 115 1.92 12.61 -11.28
C SER A 115 0.66 12.51 -10.44
N ILE A 116 0.68 13.06 -9.22
CA ILE A 116 -0.49 13.17 -8.35
C ILE A 116 -1.55 14.09 -8.99
N ALA A 117 -1.13 15.27 -9.47
CA ALA A 117 -2.04 16.23 -10.09
C ALA A 117 -2.75 15.69 -11.35
N LYS A 118 -2.11 14.74 -12.06
CA LYS A 118 -2.69 14.08 -13.23
C LYS A 118 -3.76 13.04 -12.88
N ALA A 119 -3.92 12.69 -11.60
CA ALA A 119 -4.96 11.80 -11.08
C ALA A 119 -5.17 10.52 -11.92
N TYR A 120 -4.07 9.81 -12.20
CA TYR A 120 -4.16 8.58 -13.01
C TYR A 120 -4.96 7.50 -12.31
N ASP A 121 -5.75 6.77 -13.09
CA ASP A 121 -6.41 5.57 -12.61
C ASP A 121 -5.41 4.48 -12.24
N VAL A 122 -5.65 3.81 -11.12
CA VAL A 122 -4.88 2.65 -10.67
C VAL A 122 -5.53 1.38 -11.19
N ASP A 123 -4.83 0.65 -12.06
CA ASP A 123 -5.28 -0.64 -12.61
C ASP A 123 -4.49 -1.76 -11.93
N ILE A 124 -5.18 -2.60 -11.14
CA ILE A 124 -4.59 -3.72 -10.40
C ILE A 124 -4.90 -5.01 -11.14
N LYS A 125 -3.85 -5.75 -11.55
CA LYS A 125 -3.98 -7.03 -12.24
C LYS A 125 -3.11 -8.10 -11.61
N ASN A 126 -3.69 -9.26 -11.37
CA ASN A 126 -2.95 -10.47 -11.04
C ASN A 126 -2.50 -11.16 -12.35
N MET A 127 -1.20 -11.37 -12.49
CA MET A 127 -0.64 -12.05 -13.67
C MET A 127 0.64 -12.81 -13.31
N PRO A 128 1.05 -13.82 -14.10
CA PRO A 128 2.33 -14.48 -13.94
C PRO A 128 3.50 -13.49 -14.03
N ILE A 129 4.55 -13.71 -13.21
CA ILE A 129 5.69 -12.78 -13.11
C ILE A 129 6.41 -12.56 -14.46
N GLU A 130 6.46 -13.57 -15.32
CA GLU A 130 7.09 -13.48 -16.65
C GLU A 130 6.30 -12.54 -17.60
N GLU A 131 4.98 -12.54 -17.49
CA GLU A 131 4.10 -11.65 -18.23
C GLU A 131 4.24 -10.21 -17.70
N ALA A 132 4.32 -10.05 -16.38
CA ALA A 132 4.54 -8.74 -15.76
C ALA A 132 5.87 -8.10 -16.20
N LYS A 133 6.94 -8.91 -16.31
CA LYS A 133 8.25 -8.47 -16.81
C LYS A 133 8.18 -8.02 -18.27
N LYS A 134 7.51 -8.77 -19.16
CA LYS A 134 7.30 -8.42 -20.56
C LYS A 134 6.54 -7.10 -20.72
N ASN A 135 5.50 -6.90 -19.91
CA ASN A 135 4.72 -5.66 -19.92
C ASN A 135 5.53 -4.43 -19.46
N ARG A 136 6.54 -4.61 -18.61
CA ARG A 136 7.49 -3.55 -18.23
C ARG A 136 8.45 -3.18 -19.35
N SER A 137 8.91 -4.14 -20.15
CA SER A 137 9.85 -3.93 -21.25
C SER A 137 9.19 -3.33 -22.50
N ALA A 138 7.91 -3.52 -22.70
CA ALA A 138 7.19 -3.08 -23.90
C ALA A 138 6.93 -1.57 -23.98
N GLY A 139 7.49 -0.74 -23.10
CA GLY A 139 7.52 0.73 -23.23
C GLY A 139 6.15 1.40 -23.36
N SER A 140 5.06 0.68 -23.13
CA SER A 140 3.71 1.21 -23.25
C SER A 140 3.45 2.26 -22.20
N VAL A 141 3.44 3.51 -22.60
CA VAL A 141 3.06 4.71 -21.82
C VAL A 141 1.55 4.73 -21.59
N ARG A 142 0.98 3.62 -21.20
CA ARG A 142 -0.28 3.58 -20.45
C ARG A 142 0.09 3.25 -19.02
N ARG A 143 0.08 4.25 -18.23
CA ARG A 143 0.51 4.38 -16.84
C ARG A 143 -0.30 3.45 -15.95
N LYS A 144 0.13 2.18 -15.91
CA LYS A 144 -0.43 1.16 -15.03
C LYS A 144 0.53 0.95 -13.89
N ILE A 145 0.08 1.24 -12.68
CA ILE A 145 0.77 0.80 -11.48
C ILE A 145 0.33 -0.65 -11.30
N THR A 146 1.23 -1.59 -11.60
CA THR A 146 0.97 -3.01 -11.35
C THR A 146 1.44 -3.31 -9.93
N VAL A 147 0.52 -3.64 -9.06
CA VAL A 147 0.82 -4.17 -7.72
C VAL A 147 0.81 -5.68 -7.84
N ILE A 148 1.95 -6.31 -7.57
CA ILE A 148 2.12 -7.77 -7.53
C ILE A 148 1.84 -8.26 -6.13
#